data_493f8beb37b5634c2ec89f4e6fd5f0c4
#
_entry.id   493f8beb37b5634c2ec89f4e6fd5f0c4
#
_cell.length_a   1.000
_cell.length_b   1.000
_cell.length_c   1.000
_cell.angle_alpha   90.00
_cell.angle_beta   90.00
_cell.angle_gamma   90.00
#
_symmetry.space_group_name_H-M   'P 1'
#
loop_
_entity.id
_entity.type
_entity.pdbx_description
1 polymer ?
#
loop_
_entity_poly.entity_id
_entity_poly.type
_entity_poly.pdbx_seq_one_letter_code
_entity_poly.pdbx_strand_id
1 'polypeptide(L)'
;MKKILLIILLLIPFSLGADEKAKEGKVAKYVMENIQKEYLNCYSFYKVAAVSFKKAGKDKNIVDNLESSADVSLKYTYDLGEIMGFNPEVMSQITKDNVNNFVELAKKDFSLLAKNYGLLCKNLVENPEQRTNFWEDKGTKKFK
;
A
#
# COMPACT_ATOMS: atom_id res chain seq x y z
N MET A 1 -17.79 3.64 -8.61
CA MET A 1 -17.46 2.35 -7.98
C MET A 1 -17.24 2.57 -6.50
N LYS A 2 -18.30 2.40 -5.74
CA LYS A 2 -18.37 2.70 -4.29
C LYS A 2 -18.63 1.39 -3.55
N LYS A 3 -17.97 1.18 -2.39
CA LYS A 3 -18.37 0.21 -1.34
C LYS A 3 -17.85 -1.23 -1.47
N ILE A 4 -16.55 -1.45 -1.37
CA ILE A 4 -16.06 -2.81 -1.10
C ILE A 4 -15.19 -2.91 0.18
N LEU A 5 -14.72 -1.80 0.75
CA LEU A 5 -13.79 -1.86 1.89
C LEU A 5 -14.45 -1.98 3.29
N LEU A 6 -15.77 -2.05 3.37
CA LEU A 6 -16.48 -2.00 4.68
C LEU A 6 -17.12 -3.34 5.12
N ILE A 7 -16.94 -4.44 4.41
CA ILE A 7 -17.68 -5.68 4.68
C ILE A 7 -16.87 -6.74 5.45
N ILE A 8 -15.56 -6.57 5.62
CA ILE A 8 -14.73 -7.59 6.29
C ILE A 8 -14.88 -7.62 7.83
N LEU A 9 -15.54 -6.61 8.41
CA LEU A 9 -15.58 -6.49 9.89
C LEU A 9 -16.83 -7.05 10.57
N LEU A 10 -17.79 -7.67 9.87
CA LEU A 10 -19.11 -7.96 10.46
C LEU A 10 -19.61 -9.42 10.38
N LEU A 11 -18.81 -10.40 10.04
CA LEU A 11 -19.25 -11.80 10.04
C LEU A 11 -18.33 -12.73 10.84
N ILE A 12 -18.09 -12.42 12.11
CA ILE A 12 -17.46 -13.40 13.02
C ILE A 12 -18.51 -13.88 14.02
N PRO A 13 -18.80 -15.18 14.08
CA PRO A 13 -19.73 -15.71 15.08
C PRO A 13 -19.16 -15.57 16.50
N PHE A 14 -20.01 -15.19 17.42
CA PHE A 14 -19.78 -14.73 18.79
C PHE A 14 -19.37 -15.85 19.77
N SER A 15 -18.39 -16.71 19.47
CA SER A 15 -17.96 -17.77 20.41
C SER A 15 -16.46 -18.09 20.39
N LEU A 16 -15.62 -17.16 20.00
CA LEU A 16 -14.17 -17.33 20.05
C LEU A 16 -13.63 -16.98 21.43
N GLY A 17 -12.77 -17.84 22.00
CA GLY A 17 -12.10 -17.61 23.29
C GLY A 17 -11.24 -16.34 23.27
N ALA A 18 -10.92 -15.79 24.45
CA ALA A 18 -10.14 -14.54 24.57
C ALA A 18 -8.79 -14.61 23.83
N ASP A 19 -8.14 -15.77 23.84
CA ASP A 19 -6.86 -15.98 23.17
C ASP A 19 -6.97 -15.95 21.63
N GLU A 20 -8.06 -16.44 21.08
CA GLU A 20 -8.31 -16.46 19.64
C GLU A 20 -8.61 -15.05 19.11
N LYS A 21 -9.41 -14.26 19.85
CA LYS A 21 -9.62 -12.84 19.52
C LYS A 21 -8.35 -12.01 19.60
N ALA A 22 -7.49 -12.27 20.59
CA ALA A 22 -6.21 -11.58 20.72
C ALA A 22 -5.26 -11.91 19.54
N LYS A 23 -5.29 -13.17 19.07
CA LYS A 23 -4.53 -13.62 17.91
C LYS A 23 -5.04 -12.98 16.62
N GLU A 24 -6.35 -12.97 16.39
CA GLU A 24 -6.97 -12.30 15.24
C GLU A 24 -6.62 -10.81 15.21
N GLY A 25 -6.65 -10.12 16.34
CA GLY A 25 -6.22 -8.72 16.45
C GLY A 25 -4.76 -8.49 16.04
N LYS A 26 -3.86 -9.41 16.41
CA LYS A 26 -2.44 -9.36 15.99
C LYS A 26 -2.29 -9.58 14.49
N VAL A 27 -3.03 -10.53 13.91
CA VAL A 27 -3.03 -10.78 12.47
C VAL A 27 -3.56 -9.56 11.72
N ALA A 28 -4.71 -9.02 12.13
CA ALA A 28 -5.30 -7.83 11.49
C ALA A 28 -4.36 -6.63 11.52
N LYS A 29 -3.73 -6.35 12.66
CA LYS A 29 -2.72 -5.29 12.78
C LYS A 29 -1.54 -5.52 11.83
N TYR A 30 -1.01 -6.73 11.79
CA TYR A 30 0.09 -7.10 10.90
C TYR A 30 -0.27 -6.91 9.43
N VAL A 31 -1.47 -7.28 9.02
CA VAL A 31 -1.97 -7.07 7.65
C VAL A 31 -2.04 -5.58 7.34
N MET A 32 -2.67 -4.78 8.20
CA MET A 32 -2.80 -3.33 8.00
C MET A 32 -1.44 -2.63 7.86
N GLU A 33 -0.49 -2.95 8.74
CA GLU A 33 0.86 -2.37 8.70
C GLU A 33 1.60 -2.69 7.39
N ASN A 34 1.48 -3.93 6.89
CA ASN A 34 2.15 -4.32 5.66
C ASN A 34 1.47 -3.76 4.41
N ILE A 35 0.15 -3.77 4.35
CA ILE A 35 -0.61 -3.18 3.24
C ILE A 35 -0.39 -1.66 3.18
N GLN A 36 -0.43 -0.97 4.32
CA GLN A 36 -0.14 0.48 4.38
C GLN A 36 1.26 0.79 3.84
N LYS A 37 2.27 0.00 4.24
CA LYS A 37 3.64 0.14 3.76
C LYS A 37 3.76 -0.13 2.24
N GLU A 38 3.02 -1.10 1.72
CA GLU A 38 3.00 -1.36 0.29
C GLU A 38 2.37 -0.19 -0.48
N TYR A 39 1.24 0.36 -0.03
CA TYR A 39 0.65 1.54 -0.65
C TYR A 39 1.59 2.76 -0.62
N LEU A 40 2.29 2.99 0.49
CA LEU A 40 3.29 4.04 0.59
C LEU A 40 4.43 3.87 -0.44
N ASN A 41 4.94 2.64 -0.59
CA ASN A 41 5.95 2.33 -1.58
C ASN A 41 5.42 2.51 -3.02
N CYS A 42 4.17 2.10 -3.27
CA CYS A 42 3.55 2.25 -4.57
C CYS A 42 3.27 3.72 -4.92
N TYR A 43 2.83 4.53 -3.96
CA TYR A 43 2.77 5.97 -4.13
C TYR A 43 4.10 6.56 -4.59
N SER A 44 5.18 6.24 -3.86
CA SER A 44 6.52 6.75 -4.16
C SER A 44 7.01 6.26 -5.53
N PHE A 45 6.78 5.00 -5.87
CA PHE A 45 7.09 4.43 -7.17
C PHE A 45 6.37 5.15 -8.31
N TYR A 46 5.05 5.30 -8.22
CA TYR A 46 4.25 5.95 -9.25
C TYR A 46 4.59 7.42 -9.43
N LYS A 47 4.86 8.16 -8.34
CA LYS A 47 5.32 9.57 -8.42
C LYS A 47 6.63 9.69 -9.17
N VAL A 48 7.61 8.85 -8.85
CA VAL A 48 8.92 8.85 -9.50
C VAL A 48 8.82 8.42 -10.97
N ALA A 49 8.00 7.39 -11.25
CA ALA A 49 7.77 6.91 -12.61
C ALA A 49 7.08 7.97 -13.48
N ALA A 50 6.04 8.65 -12.97
CA ALA A 50 5.36 9.72 -13.68
C ALA A 50 6.30 10.87 -14.06
N VAL A 51 7.12 11.33 -13.10
CA VAL A 51 8.12 12.39 -13.37
C VAL A 51 9.17 11.92 -14.38
N SER A 52 9.65 10.69 -14.29
CA SER A 52 10.64 10.12 -15.20
C SER A 52 10.09 9.99 -16.62
N PHE A 53 8.86 9.51 -16.76
CA PHE A 53 8.20 9.35 -18.07
C PHE A 53 7.86 10.69 -18.70
N LYS A 54 7.41 11.66 -17.92
CA LYS A 54 7.17 13.03 -18.38
C LYS A 54 8.45 13.67 -18.92
N LYS A 55 9.57 13.53 -18.21
CA LYS A 55 10.88 14.03 -18.66
C LYS A 55 11.38 13.32 -19.93
N ALA A 56 11.06 12.05 -20.08
CA ALA A 56 11.39 11.25 -21.27
C ALA A 56 10.44 11.48 -22.47
N GLY A 57 9.48 12.40 -22.36
CA GLY A 57 8.52 12.71 -23.43
C GLY A 57 7.55 11.57 -23.75
N LYS A 58 7.25 10.70 -22.79
CA LYS A 58 6.27 9.61 -22.95
C LYS A 58 4.86 10.15 -23.10
N ASP A 59 3.98 9.32 -23.68
CA ASP A 59 2.58 9.65 -23.91
C ASP A 59 1.90 10.18 -22.63
N LYS A 60 1.13 11.26 -22.80
CA LYS A 60 0.44 11.93 -21.70
C LYS A 60 -0.50 10.97 -20.95
N ASN A 61 -1.20 10.06 -21.65
CA ASN A 61 -2.11 9.13 -21.01
C ASN A 61 -1.37 8.16 -20.07
N ILE A 62 -0.14 7.78 -20.41
CA ILE A 62 0.70 6.93 -19.53
C ILE A 62 1.05 7.72 -18.26
N VAL A 63 1.45 8.97 -18.39
CA VAL A 63 1.79 9.84 -17.25
C VAL A 63 0.57 10.06 -16.36
N ASP A 64 -0.59 10.40 -16.94
CA ASP A 64 -1.84 10.63 -16.22
C ASP A 64 -2.30 9.36 -15.45
N ASN A 65 -2.16 8.17 -16.04
CA ASN A 65 -2.45 6.90 -15.37
C ASN A 65 -1.53 6.63 -14.17
N LEU A 66 -0.24 6.95 -14.30
CA LEU A 66 0.72 6.82 -13.20
C LEU A 66 0.39 7.81 -12.06
N GLU A 67 0.03 9.05 -12.39
CA GLU A 67 -0.38 10.06 -11.41
C GLU A 67 -1.68 9.63 -10.70
N SER A 68 -2.67 9.13 -11.42
CA SER A 68 -3.90 8.60 -10.84
C SER A 68 -3.64 7.42 -9.90
N SER A 69 -2.75 6.51 -10.30
CA SER A 69 -2.37 5.37 -9.44
C SER A 69 -1.60 5.82 -8.20
N ALA A 70 -0.81 6.88 -8.31
CA ALA A 70 -0.16 7.51 -7.15
C ALA A 70 -1.19 8.07 -6.18
N ASP A 71 -2.19 8.82 -6.67
CA ASP A 71 -3.23 9.42 -5.83
C ASP A 71 -4.06 8.36 -5.09
N VAL A 72 -4.43 7.27 -5.77
CA VAL A 72 -5.09 6.12 -5.13
C VAL A 72 -4.22 5.52 -4.03
N SER A 73 -2.94 5.31 -4.32
CA SER A 73 -2.00 4.73 -3.35
C SER A 73 -1.79 5.64 -2.13
N LEU A 74 -1.69 6.96 -2.36
CA LEU A 74 -1.57 7.94 -1.27
C LEU A 74 -2.81 7.93 -0.38
N LYS A 75 -4.00 7.93 -0.99
CA LYS A 75 -5.25 7.88 -0.24
C LYS A 75 -5.29 6.69 0.70
N TYR A 76 -5.02 5.48 0.21
CA TYR A 76 -5.00 4.28 1.06
C TYR A 76 -3.89 4.29 2.11
N THR A 77 -2.73 4.89 1.80
CA THR A 77 -1.65 5.09 2.77
C THR A 77 -2.13 5.90 3.97
N TYR A 78 -2.86 6.98 3.73
CA TYR A 78 -3.36 7.86 4.79
C TYR A 78 -4.57 7.26 5.51
N ASP A 79 -5.54 6.68 4.78
CA ASP A 79 -6.72 6.04 5.38
C ASP A 79 -6.31 4.93 6.37
N LEU A 80 -5.37 4.07 5.97
CA LEU A 80 -4.85 3.02 6.85
C LEU A 80 -4.00 3.59 7.99
N GLY A 81 -3.22 4.63 7.74
CA GLY A 81 -2.47 5.34 8.79
C GLY A 81 -3.39 5.92 9.86
N GLU A 82 -4.49 6.54 9.46
CA GLU A 82 -5.50 7.07 10.37
C GLU A 82 -6.15 5.96 11.22
N ILE A 83 -6.54 4.84 10.59
CA ILE A 83 -7.09 3.67 11.30
C ILE A 83 -6.10 3.13 12.34
N MET A 84 -4.81 3.17 12.05
CA MET A 84 -3.74 2.74 12.96
C MET A 84 -3.36 3.82 14.00
N GLY A 85 -3.99 5.00 13.95
CA GLY A 85 -3.76 6.09 14.90
C GLY A 85 -2.50 6.91 14.63
N PHE A 86 -1.97 6.89 13.41
CA PHE A 86 -0.85 7.75 13.06
C PHE A 86 -1.28 9.22 12.95
N ASN A 87 -0.44 10.09 13.47
CA ASN A 87 -0.62 11.53 13.35
C ASN A 87 -0.35 11.98 11.89
N PRO A 88 -1.17 12.92 11.32
CA PRO A 88 -1.00 13.41 9.96
C PRO A 88 0.38 14.01 9.65
N GLU A 89 1.00 14.71 10.60
CA GLU A 89 2.35 15.27 10.42
C GLU A 89 3.39 14.17 10.29
N VAL A 90 3.30 13.12 11.11
CA VAL A 90 4.16 11.93 11.04
C VAL A 90 3.97 11.23 9.69
N MET A 91 2.72 11.06 9.24
CA MET A 91 2.42 10.46 7.94
C MET A 91 2.99 11.28 6.78
N SER A 92 2.88 12.62 6.85
CA SER A 92 3.46 13.52 5.86
C SER A 92 4.99 13.37 5.79
N GLN A 93 5.67 13.31 6.93
CA GLN A 93 7.12 13.15 6.98
C GLN A 93 7.56 11.79 6.42
N ILE A 94 6.92 10.70 6.86
CA ILE A 94 7.21 9.35 6.35
C ILE A 94 7.01 9.28 4.83
N THR A 95 5.95 9.88 4.32
CA THR A 95 5.64 9.91 2.89
C THR A 95 6.71 10.66 2.11
N LYS A 96 7.13 11.83 2.58
CA LYS A 96 8.19 12.62 1.98
C LYS A 96 9.53 11.88 1.96
N ASP A 97 9.90 11.27 3.08
CA ASP A 97 11.16 10.53 3.19
C ASP A 97 11.16 9.31 2.28
N ASN A 98 10.04 8.61 2.17
CA ASN A 98 9.92 7.46 1.27
C ASN A 98 10.03 7.88 -0.21
N VAL A 99 9.38 8.97 -0.62
CA VAL A 99 9.53 9.51 -1.98
C VAL A 99 10.98 9.87 -2.27
N ASN A 100 11.66 10.56 -1.35
CA ASN A 100 13.07 10.92 -1.51
C ASN A 100 13.95 9.68 -1.68
N ASN A 101 13.71 8.63 -0.89
CA ASN A 101 14.43 7.35 -1.03
C ASN A 101 14.20 6.73 -2.43
N PHE A 102 12.97 6.74 -2.94
CA PHE A 102 12.67 6.22 -4.28
C PHE A 102 13.31 7.05 -5.39
N VAL A 103 13.41 8.37 -5.22
CA VAL A 103 14.16 9.25 -6.14
C VAL A 103 15.63 8.83 -6.19
N GLU A 104 16.27 8.58 -5.05
CA GLU A 104 17.68 8.16 -5.02
C GLU A 104 17.87 6.74 -5.62
N LEU A 105 16.94 5.82 -5.38
CA LEU A 105 16.95 4.51 -6.04
C LEU A 105 16.80 4.62 -7.56
N ALA A 106 15.87 5.46 -8.03
CA ALA A 106 15.66 5.67 -9.46
C ALA A 106 16.85 6.31 -10.17
N LYS A 107 17.57 7.21 -9.50
CA LYS A 107 18.84 7.79 -10.04
C LYS A 107 19.91 6.73 -10.22
N LYS A 108 19.92 5.71 -9.37
CA LYS A 108 20.88 4.60 -9.47
C LYS A 108 20.50 3.63 -10.57
N ASP A 109 19.26 3.14 -10.55
CA ASP A 109 18.73 2.18 -11.51
C ASP A 109 17.19 2.18 -11.53
N PHE A 110 16.61 2.95 -12.44
CA PHE A 110 15.16 2.99 -12.63
C PHE A 110 14.60 1.64 -13.11
N SER A 111 15.36 0.88 -13.91
CA SER A 111 14.91 -0.41 -14.42
C SER A 111 14.73 -1.44 -13.30
N LEU A 112 15.66 -1.44 -12.34
CA LEU A 112 15.55 -2.28 -11.15
C LEU A 112 14.37 -1.86 -10.27
N LEU A 113 14.15 -0.56 -10.11
CA LEU A 113 13.00 -0.03 -9.39
C LEU A 113 11.68 -0.48 -10.05
N ALA A 114 11.56 -0.34 -11.36
CA ALA A 114 10.40 -0.78 -12.12
C ALA A 114 10.16 -2.29 -12.03
N LYS A 115 11.22 -3.10 -12.08
CA LYS A 115 11.16 -4.55 -11.92
C LYS A 115 10.63 -4.95 -10.53
N ASN A 116 11.07 -4.26 -9.48
CA ASN A 116 10.70 -4.60 -8.11
C ASN A 116 9.29 -4.16 -7.72
N TYR A 117 8.83 -3.03 -8.24
CA TYR A 117 7.58 -2.40 -7.81
C TYR A 117 6.49 -2.36 -8.88
N GLY A 118 6.83 -2.40 -10.18
CA GLY A 118 5.85 -2.20 -11.24
C GLY A 118 4.67 -3.15 -11.19
N LEU A 119 4.93 -4.47 -11.17
CA LEU A 119 3.88 -5.49 -11.14
C LEU A 119 3.18 -5.54 -9.77
N LEU A 120 3.94 -5.40 -8.68
CA LEU A 120 3.39 -5.39 -7.32
C LEU A 120 2.38 -4.25 -7.17
N CYS A 121 2.77 -3.04 -7.55
CA CYS A 121 1.93 -1.86 -7.40
C CYS A 121 0.72 -1.88 -8.34
N LYS A 122 0.89 -2.38 -9.57
CA LYS A 122 -0.25 -2.62 -10.46
C LYS A 122 -1.28 -3.54 -9.80
N ASN A 123 -0.84 -4.70 -9.30
CA ASN A 123 -1.73 -5.67 -8.67
C ASN A 123 -2.38 -5.10 -7.39
N LEU A 124 -1.64 -4.33 -6.58
CA LEU A 124 -2.19 -3.73 -5.37
C LEU A 124 -3.32 -2.74 -5.67
N VAL A 125 -3.18 -1.93 -6.73
CA VAL A 125 -4.21 -0.94 -7.13
C VAL A 125 -5.39 -1.61 -7.83
N GLU A 126 -5.14 -2.58 -8.71
CA GLU A 126 -6.18 -3.24 -9.51
C GLU A 126 -6.89 -4.38 -8.74
N ASN A 127 -6.19 -5.07 -7.85
CA ASN A 127 -6.70 -6.22 -7.09
C ASN A 127 -6.17 -6.25 -5.64
N PRO A 128 -6.59 -5.31 -4.80
CA PRO A 128 -6.09 -5.18 -3.42
C PRO A 128 -6.40 -6.41 -2.54
N GLU A 129 -7.47 -7.13 -2.83
CA GLU A 129 -7.87 -8.33 -2.09
C GLU A 129 -6.79 -9.41 -2.15
N GLN A 130 -6.17 -9.63 -3.30
CA GLN A 130 -5.11 -10.62 -3.46
C GLN A 130 -3.91 -10.33 -2.53
N ARG A 131 -3.55 -9.04 -2.36
CA ARG A 131 -2.46 -8.66 -1.46
C ARG A 131 -2.86 -8.75 0.01
N THR A 132 -4.10 -8.43 0.33
CA THR A 132 -4.64 -8.61 1.68
C THR A 132 -4.58 -10.07 2.09
N ASN A 133 -5.10 -10.99 1.26
CA ASN A 133 -5.06 -12.44 1.51
C ASN A 133 -3.63 -12.97 1.68
N PHE A 134 -2.67 -12.48 0.88
CA PHE A 134 -1.27 -12.84 1.04
C PHE A 134 -0.71 -12.47 2.42
N TRP A 135 -1.04 -11.27 2.93
CA TRP A 135 -0.59 -10.84 4.25
C TRP A 135 -1.35 -11.51 5.39
N GLU A 136 -2.63 -11.85 5.19
CA GLU A 136 -3.41 -12.66 6.15
C GLU A 136 -2.81 -14.05 6.32
N ASP A 137 -2.47 -14.73 5.24
CA ASP A 137 -1.80 -16.02 5.27
C ASP A 137 -0.46 -15.95 6.03
N LYS A 138 0.32 -14.91 5.78
CA LYS A 138 1.58 -14.69 6.49
C LYS A 138 1.37 -14.37 7.96
N GLY A 139 0.41 -13.52 8.28
CA GLY A 139 0.07 -13.17 9.66
C GLY A 139 -0.42 -14.38 10.45
N THR A 140 -1.30 -15.18 9.86
CA THR A 140 -1.80 -16.42 10.47
C THR A 140 -0.68 -17.42 10.77
N LYS A 141 0.29 -17.55 9.88
CA LYS A 141 1.48 -18.40 10.10
C LYS A 141 2.42 -17.86 11.18
N LYS A 142 2.57 -16.52 11.24
CA LYS A 142 3.47 -15.85 12.18
C LYS A 142 2.97 -15.92 13.63
N PHE A 143 1.66 -15.90 13.82
CA PHE A 143 1.02 -15.83 15.15
C PHE A 143 0.32 -17.15 15.54
N LYS A 144 0.72 -18.28 14.95
CA LYS A 144 0.28 -19.64 15.31
C LYS A 144 0.69 -20.04 16.72
#